data_d02431cba21a70195299c2f388536e2c
#
_entry.id   d02431cba21a70195299c2f388536e2c
#
_cell.length_a   1.000
_cell.length_b   1.000
_cell.length_c   1.000
_cell.angle_alpha   90.00
_cell.angle_beta   90.00
_cell.angle_gamma   90.00
#
_symmetry.space_group_name_H-M   'P 1'
#
loop_
_entity.id
_entity.type
_entity.pdbx_description
1 polymer ?
#
loop_
_entity_poly.entity_id
_entity_poly.type
_entity_poly.pdbx_seq_one_letter_code
_entity_poly.pdbx_strand_id
1 'polypeptide(L)'
;MTAIALAQIAALNSGAGNTNVTREEQFNQLIAVYMDDLYRYGYWLSGSHAVADDLVQETLVRAWKSMDKLNDTKAAKGWLLTILRRENARRFERKRPQESGIPTEELAADRKDYDTSTEAFVLRQALQRLPEEYREPLLMQVVFGYSQKEIAAHLGISVAGAGTRLFRAREKMRGLL
;
A
#
# COMPACT_ATOMS: atom_id res chain seq x y z
N MET A 1 -13.33 -3.01 -8.58
CA MET A 1 -12.24 -3.10 -9.60
C MET A 1 -12.74 -3.93 -10.76
N THR A 2 -12.82 -3.35 -11.95
CA THR A 2 -13.43 -3.98 -13.11
C THR A 2 -12.49 -5.00 -13.76
N ALA A 3 -12.96 -6.23 -13.99
CA ALA A 3 -12.27 -7.30 -14.72
C ALA A 3 -11.68 -6.83 -16.06
N ILE A 4 -12.25 -5.78 -16.64
CA ILE A 4 -11.82 -5.14 -17.89
C ILE A 4 -10.41 -4.52 -17.77
N ALA A 5 -10.10 -3.85 -16.67
CA ALA A 5 -8.78 -3.22 -16.48
C ALA A 5 -7.67 -4.26 -16.30
N LEU A 6 -7.95 -5.38 -15.61
CA LEU A 6 -7.00 -6.49 -15.49
C LEU A 6 -6.81 -7.23 -16.82
N ALA A 7 -7.85 -7.33 -17.64
CA ALA A 7 -7.77 -7.92 -18.99
C ALA A 7 -6.93 -7.04 -19.92
N GLN A 8 -7.01 -5.72 -19.83
CA GLN A 8 -6.20 -4.80 -20.61
C GLN A 8 -4.72 -4.89 -20.26
N ILE A 9 -4.38 -5.01 -18.97
CA ILE A 9 -2.99 -5.22 -18.53
C ILE A 9 -2.47 -6.59 -18.98
N ALA A 10 -3.30 -7.63 -18.95
CA ALA A 10 -2.93 -8.97 -19.43
C ALA A 10 -2.69 -9.00 -20.95
N ALA A 11 -3.44 -8.21 -21.72
CA ALA A 11 -3.27 -8.07 -23.16
C ALA A 11 -1.92 -7.41 -23.53
N LEU A 12 -1.39 -6.52 -22.70
CA LEU A 12 -0.08 -5.90 -22.90
C LEU A 12 1.09 -6.91 -22.79
N ASN A 13 0.90 -7.99 -22.03
CA ASN A 13 1.93 -9.03 -21.84
C ASN A 13 1.90 -10.15 -22.88
N SER A 14 0.81 -10.31 -23.63
CA SER A 14 0.63 -11.48 -24.51
C SER A 14 1.27 -11.33 -25.91
N GLY A 15 1.92 -10.22 -26.23
CA GLY A 15 2.62 -10.05 -27.52
C GLY A 15 1.78 -10.20 -28.78
N ALA A 16 0.44 -10.39 -28.63
CA ALA A 16 -0.48 -10.61 -29.72
C ALA A 16 -1.28 -9.33 -29.99
N GLY A 17 -0.68 -8.42 -30.70
CA GLY A 17 -1.36 -7.21 -31.13
C GLY A 17 -0.35 -6.09 -31.34
N ASN A 18 -0.10 -5.79 -32.60
CA ASN A 18 0.77 -4.75 -33.11
C ASN A 18 0.22 -3.35 -32.73
N THR A 19 0.34 -2.97 -31.45
CA THR A 19 0.14 -1.60 -30.99
C THR A 19 1.43 -1.17 -30.35
N ASN A 20 2.08 -0.18 -30.95
CA ASN A 20 3.26 0.54 -30.41
C ASN A 20 2.85 1.29 -29.14
N VAL A 21 2.48 0.56 -28.07
CA VAL A 21 2.17 1.17 -26.78
C VAL A 21 3.48 1.69 -26.20
N THR A 22 3.57 2.99 -26.04
CA THR A 22 4.76 3.62 -25.49
C THR A 22 4.96 3.23 -24.02
N ARG A 23 6.20 3.30 -23.53
CA ARG A 23 6.52 3.09 -22.12
C ARG A 23 5.65 3.97 -21.20
N GLU A 24 5.37 5.19 -21.63
CA GLU A 24 4.54 6.13 -20.90
C GLU A 24 3.08 5.67 -20.82
N GLU A 25 2.51 5.20 -21.94
CA GLU A 25 1.14 4.66 -21.94
C GLU A 25 1.00 3.43 -21.08
N GLN A 26 1.97 2.52 -21.12
CA GLN A 26 2.01 1.33 -20.27
C GLN A 26 2.04 1.71 -18.79
N PHE A 27 2.87 2.69 -18.42
CA PHE A 27 2.97 3.17 -17.06
C PHE A 27 1.67 3.85 -16.61
N ASN A 28 1.10 4.71 -17.43
CA ASN A 28 -0.15 5.40 -17.10
C ASN A 28 -1.32 4.41 -16.91
N GLN A 29 -1.42 3.38 -17.74
CA GLN A 29 -2.41 2.32 -17.58
C GLN A 29 -2.20 1.54 -16.27
N LEU A 30 -0.96 1.19 -15.96
CA LEU A 30 -0.61 0.50 -14.73
C LEU A 30 -1.01 1.32 -13.50
N ILE A 31 -0.65 2.60 -13.49
CA ILE A 31 -0.94 3.49 -12.36
C ILE A 31 -2.44 3.73 -12.21
N ALA A 32 -3.18 3.93 -13.29
CA ALA A 32 -4.64 4.11 -13.24
C ALA A 32 -5.36 2.95 -12.53
N VAL A 33 -4.82 1.72 -12.64
CA VAL A 33 -5.39 0.54 -11.96
C VAL A 33 -5.09 0.51 -10.46
N TYR A 34 -3.90 0.96 -10.05
CA TYR A 34 -3.42 0.75 -8.67
C TYR A 34 -3.34 2.03 -7.84
N MET A 35 -3.69 3.19 -8.39
CA MET A 35 -3.60 4.48 -7.68
C MET A 35 -4.35 4.46 -6.34
N ASP A 36 -5.60 3.99 -6.34
CA ASP A 36 -6.43 3.92 -5.15
C ASP A 36 -5.84 2.97 -4.09
N ASP A 37 -5.28 1.84 -4.54
CA ASP A 37 -4.62 0.88 -3.64
C ASP A 37 -3.36 1.48 -3.01
N LEU A 38 -2.55 2.20 -3.81
CA LEU A 38 -1.35 2.89 -3.32
C LEU A 38 -1.72 3.97 -2.28
N TYR A 39 -2.68 4.81 -2.62
CA TYR A 39 -3.13 5.87 -1.71
C TYR A 39 -3.69 5.28 -0.40
N ARG A 40 -4.55 4.29 -0.51
CA ARG A 40 -5.13 3.59 0.65
C ARG A 40 -4.05 3.00 1.54
N TYR A 41 -3.05 2.33 0.94
CA TYR A 41 -1.94 1.74 1.68
C TYR A 41 -1.07 2.82 2.34
N GLY A 42 -0.71 3.88 1.62
CA GLY A 42 0.04 5.01 2.15
C GLY A 42 -0.66 5.68 3.33
N TYR A 43 -1.98 5.88 3.21
CA TYR A 43 -2.79 6.45 4.28
C TYR A 43 -2.83 5.54 5.52
N TRP A 44 -3.07 4.25 5.36
CA TRP A 44 -3.11 3.32 6.48
C TRP A 44 -1.74 3.15 7.17
N LEU A 45 -0.65 3.25 6.43
CA LEU A 45 0.69 3.21 7.01
C LEU A 45 1.02 4.48 7.80
N SER A 46 0.67 5.65 7.27
CA SER A 46 1.10 6.94 7.80
C SER A 46 0.11 7.60 8.75
N GLY A 47 -1.19 7.33 8.59
CA GLY A 47 -2.27 7.99 9.31
C GLY A 47 -2.56 9.43 8.86
N SER A 48 -1.92 9.92 7.79
CA SER A 48 -2.04 11.29 7.29
C SER A 48 -2.26 11.32 5.78
N HIS A 49 -3.23 12.09 5.32
CA HIS A 49 -3.52 12.27 3.90
C HIS A 49 -2.35 12.92 3.15
N ALA A 50 -1.77 13.99 3.72
CA ALA A 50 -0.61 14.67 3.14
C ALA A 50 0.58 13.72 2.98
N VAL A 51 0.83 12.88 3.99
CA VAL A 51 1.90 11.87 3.92
C VAL A 51 1.60 10.79 2.90
N ALA A 52 0.35 10.37 2.79
CA ALA A 52 -0.05 9.38 1.79
C ALA A 52 0.16 9.91 0.37
N ASP A 53 -0.21 11.16 0.11
CA ASP A 53 0.04 11.83 -1.18
C ASP A 53 1.54 11.89 -1.51
N ASP A 54 2.38 12.32 -0.56
CA ASP A 54 3.84 12.34 -0.73
C ASP A 54 4.40 10.94 -1.02
N LEU A 55 3.97 9.93 -0.26
CA LEU A 55 4.41 8.55 -0.45
C LEU A 55 4.01 8.00 -1.83
N VAL A 56 2.80 8.32 -2.28
CA VAL A 56 2.35 7.93 -3.63
C VAL A 56 3.22 8.60 -4.67
N GLN A 57 3.44 9.91 -4.60
CA GLN A 57 4.26 10.65 -5.57
C GLN A 57 5.70 10.07 -5.64
N GLU A 58 6.36 9.87 -4.50
CA GLU A 58 7.70 9.27 -4.45
C GLU A 58 7.70 7.84 -5.04
N THR A 59 6.63 7.08 -4.76
CA THR A 59 6.46 5.74 -5.32
C THR A 59 6.38 5.78 -6.84
N LEU A 60 5.59 6.70 -7.41
CA LEU A 60 5.43 6.83 -8.85
C LEU A 60 6.75 7.22 -9.54
N VAL A 61 7.49 8.16 -8.97
CA VAL A 61 8.81 8.56 -9.49
C VAL A 61 9.79 7.37 -9.52
N ARG A 62 9.82 6.56 -8.45
CA ARG A 62 10.70 5.39 -8.40
C ARG A 62 10.23 4.25 -9.28
N ALA A 63 8.93 4.04 -9.35
CA ALA A 63 8.33 3.05 -10.23
C ALA A 63 8.66 3.37 -11.69
N TRP A 64 8.50 4.62 -12.11
CA TRP A 64 8.88 5.07 -13.45
C TRP A 64 10.36 4.77 -13.77
N LYS A 65 11.26 5.13 -12.85
CA LYS A 65 12.71 4.89 -13.03
C LYS A 65 13.10 3.42 -13.09
N SER A 66 12.31 2.54 -12.48
CA SER A 66 12.59 1.10 -12.37
C SER A 66 11.59 0.21 -13.10
N MET A 67 10.77 0.77 -13.99
CA MET A 67 9.73 0.03 -14.71
C MET A 67 10.27 -1.13 -15.52
N ASP A 68 11.48 -0.99 -16.06
CA ASP A 68 12.15 -2.04 -16.85
C ASP A 68 12.44 -3.32 -16.03
N LYS A 69 12.36 -3.24 -14.71
CA LYS A 69 12.51 -4.40 -13.81
C LYS A 69 11.20 -5.16 -13.59
N LEU A 70 10.07 -4.62 -14.04
CA LEU A 70 8.78 -5.26 -13.94
C LEU A 70 8.59 -6.20 -15.13
N ASN A 71 8.97 -7.47 -14.97
CA ASN A 71 8.88 -8.49 -16.02
C ASN A 71 7.47 -9.11 -16.14
N ASP A 72 6.63 -8.96 -15.14
CA ASP A 72 5.27 -9.52 -15.09
C ASP A 72 4.29 -8.48 -14.52
N THR A 73 3.32 -8.09 -15.33
CA THR A 73 2.27 -7.15 -14.91
C THR A 73 1.39 -7.70 -13.78
N LYS A 74 1.29 -9.03 -13.62
CA LYS A 74 0.59 -9.65 -12.49
C LYS A 74 1.28 -9.36 -11.15
N ALA A 75 2.58 -9.16 -11.17
CA ALA A 75 3.37 -8.79 -10.00
C ALA A 75 3.34 -7.28 -9.69
N ALA A 76 2.77 -6.47 -10.58
CA ALA A 76 2.83 -5.01 -10.50
C ALA A 76 2.29 -4.44 -9.20
N LYS A 77 1.17 -4.95 -8.70
CA LYS A 77 0.60 -4.50 -7.41
C LYS A 77 1.59 -4.69 -6.27
N GLY A 78 2.11 -5.90 -6.09
CA GLY A 78 3.07 -6.21 -5.04
C GLY A 78 4.37 -5.40 -5.18
N TRP A 79 4.83 -5.21 -6.42
CA TRP A 79 6.01 -4.41 -6.72
C TRP A 79 5.82 -2.94 -6.33
N LEU A 80 4.70 -2.31 -6.69
CA LEU A 80 4.37 -0.92 -6.33
C LEU A 80 4.23 -0.75 -4.80
N LEU A 81 3.51 -1.67 -4.13
CA LEU A 81 3.38 -1.64 -2.66
C LEU A 81 4.74 -1.82 -1.96
N THR A 82 5.65 -2.63 -2.54
CA THR A 82 7.02 -2.77 -2.02
C THR A 82 7.81 -1.47 -2.13
N ILE A 83 7.67 -0.73 -3.23
CA ILE A 83 8.30 0.57 -3.40
C ILE A 83 7.76 1.54 -2.34
N LEU A 84 6.45 1.66 -2.21
CA LEU A 84 5.79 2.55 -1.26
C LEU A 84 6.22 2.26 0.19
N ARG A 85 6.25 0.99 0.58
CA ARG A 85 6.72 0.56 1.88
C ARG A 85 8.15 1.03 2.16
N ARG A 86 9.05 0.86 1.18
CA ARG A 86 10.44 1.30 1.31
C ARG A 86 10.56 2.81 1.45
N GLU A 87 9.72 3.57 0.75
CA GLU A 87 9.71 5.04 0.90
C GLU A 87 9.19 5.45 2.28
N ASN A 88 8.16 4.76 2.79
CA ASN A 88 7.68 4.99 4.15
C ASN A 88 8.80 4.72 5.19
N ALA A 89 9.51 3.59 5.09
CA ALA A 89 10.62 3.27 6.00
C ALA A 89 11.74 4.33 5.93
N ARG A 90 12.14 4.77 4.73
CA ARG A 90 13.14 5.85 4.56
C ARG A 90 12.72 7.17 5.19
N ARG A 91 11.41 7.47 5.15
CA ARG A 91 10.88 8.67 5.79
C ARG A 91 11.06 8.64 7.30
N PHE A 92 10.83 7.49 7.94
CA PHE A 92 11.08 7.32 9.37
C PHE A 92 12.58 7.44 9.73
N GLU A 93 13.46 6.89 8.90
CA GLU A 93 14.90 7.02 9.08
C GLU A 93 15.36 8.49 9.02
N ARG A 94 14.81 9.28 8.09
CA ARG A 94 15.13 10.72 7.94
C ARG A 94 14.58 11.59 9.08
N LYS A 95 13.46 11.20 9.70
CA LYS A 95 12.83 11.95 10.81
C LYS A 95 13.45 11.67 12.19
N ARG A 96 14.40 10.76 12.30
CA ARG A 96 14.95 10.30 13.57
C ARG A 96 15.84 11.25 14.37
N PRO A 97 16.19 12.51 14.00
CA PRO A 97 16.83 13.43 14.96
C PRO A 97 15.93 14.47 15.59
N GLN A 98 14.64 14.61 15.24
CA GLN A 98 13.80 15.62 15.92
C GLN A 98 12.34 15.22 16.02
N GLU A 99 11.87 15.28 17.30
CA GLU A 99 10.49 15.40 17.75
C GLU A 99 9.62 14.14 17.84
N SER A 100 9.50 13.68 19.08
CA SER A 100 8.29 13.12 19.64
C SER A 100 7.15 14.17 19.61
N GLY A 101 6.56 14.38 18.46
CA GLY A 101 5.33 15.12 18.29
C GLY A 101 4.23 14.13 17.95
N ILE A 102 3.20 14.07 18.79
CA ILE A 102 1.93 13.41 18.47
C ILE A 102 1.45 14.01 17.14
N PRO A 103 1.10 13.21 16.11
CA PRO A 103 0.55 13.77 14.88
C PRO A 103 -0.70 14.56 15.23
N THR A 104 -0.67 15.87 14.98
CA THR A 104 -1.85 16.72 15.06
C THR A 104 -2.89 16.16 14.11
N GLU A 105 -4.10 15.91 14.62
CA GLU A 105 -5.25 15.55 13.81
C GLU A 105 -5.48 16.61 12.74
N GLU A 106 -4.98 16.39 11.54
CA GLU A 106 -5.53 17.06 10.37
C GLU A 106 -6.90 16.42 10.12
N LEU A 107 -7.93 17.14 10.53
CA LEU A 107 -9.33 16.88 10.19
C LEU A 107 -9.42 16.66 8.69
N ALA A 108 -9.89 15.50 8.32
CA ALA A 108 -10.05 15.06 6.94
C ALA A 108 -10.94 16.05 6.16
N ALA A 109 -10.31 16.86 5.34
CA ALA A 109 -11.00 17.59 4.29
C ALA A 109 -11.22 16.67 3.09
N ASP A 110 -12.46 16.23 2.96
CA ASP A 110 -13.19 15.97 1.72
C ASP A 110 -12.51 15.15 0.60
N ARG A 111 -12.37 13.84 0.80
CA ARG A 111 -12.41 12.87 -0.29
C ARG A 111 -13.59 11.92 -0.07
N LYS A 112 -14.51 11.90 -1.03
CA LYS A 112 -15.88 11.34 -0.99
C LYS A 112 -16.05 9.83 -0.77
N ASP A 113 -15.02 9.07 -0.40
CA ASP A 113 -15.09 7.60 -0.37
C ASP A 113 -14.60 6.95 0.94
N TYR A 114 -14.40 7.71 2.00
CA TYR A 114 -14.08 7.11 3.29
C TYR A 114 -15.29 7.12 4.20
N ASP A 115 -15.65 5.95 4.69
CA ASP A 115 -16.66 5.78 5.72
C ASP A 115 -16.29 6.70 6.91
N THR A 116 -17.13 7.75 7.14
CA THR A 116 -16.97 8.74 8.18
C THR A 116 -17.70 8.32 9.46
N SER A 117 -18.20 7.07 9.53
CA SER A 117 -18.86 6.56 10.72
C SER A 117 -17.94 6.58 11.94
N THR A 118 -18.53 6.70 13.12
CA THR A 118 -17.79 6.63 14.40
C THR A 118 -17.00 5.33 14.51
N GLU A 119 -17.54 4.23 14.00
CA GLU A 119 -16.90 2.91 14.00
C GLU A 119 -15.63 2.89 13.13
N ALA A 120 -15.70 3.48 11.92
CA ALA A 120 -14.54 3.59 11.05
C ALA A 120 -13.46 4.50 11.67
N PHE A 121 -13.84 5.54 12.39
CA PHE A 121 -12.90 6.39 13.10
C PHE A 121 -12.19 5.62 14.23
N VAL A 122 -12.94 4.90 15.08
CA VAL A 122 -12.39 4.09 16.17
C VAL A 122 -11.44 3.01 15.61
N LEU A 123 -11.84 2.34 14.54
CA LEU A 123 -10.99 1.34 13.88
C LEU A 123 -9.69 1.94 13.37
N ARG A 124 -9.74 3.12 12.75
CA ARG A 124 -8.55 3.84 12.29
C ARG A 124 -7.60 4.17 13.44
N GLN A 125 -8.14 4.71 14.55
CA GLN A 125 -7.34 5.01 15.73
C GLN A 125 -6.69 3.74 16.31
N ALA A 126 -7.44 2.65 16.43
CA ALA A 126 -6.92 1.39 16.94
C ALA A 126 -5.77 0.86 16.04
N LEU A 127 -5.93 0.92 14.71
CA LEU A 127 -4.88 0.53 13.75
C LEU A 127 -3.63 1.40 13.89
N GLN A 128 -3.76 2.71 14.10
CA GLN A 128 -2.61 3.60 14.27
C GLN A 128 -1.83 3.34 15.58
N ARG A 129 -2.50 2.82 16.60
CA ARG A 129 -1.86 2.41 17.87
C ARG A 129 -1.11 1.08 17.76
N LEU A 130 -1.37 0.28 16.72
CA LEU A 130 -0.59 -0.93 16.49
C LEU A 130 0.84 -0.58 16.07
N PRO A 131 1.86 -1.25 16.63
CA PRO A 131 3.21 -1.22 16.07
C PRO A 131 3.18 -1.61 14.56
N GLU A 132 4.03 -0.95 13.77
CA GLU A 132 4.07 -1.13 12.31
C GLU A 132 4.25 -2.60 11.91
N GLU A 133 5.07 -3.34 12.65
CA GLU A 133 5.33 -4.78 12.41
C GLU A 133 4.07 -5.66 12.49
N TYR A 134 3.01 -5.21 13.19
CA TYR A 134 1.72 -5.90 13.30
C TYR A 134 0.65 -5.27 12.41
N ARG A 135 0.67 -3.95 12.28
CA ARG A 135 -0.27 -3.20 11.46
C ARG A 135 -0.14 -3.55 9.99
N GLU A 136 1.08 -3.56 9.46
CA GLU A 136 1.34 -3.79 8.05
C GLU A 136 0.83 -5.17 7.56
N PRO A 137 1.21 -6.32 8.15
CA PRO A 137 0.66 -7.61 7.71
C PRO A 137 -0.86 -7.71 7.86
N LEU A 138 -1.44 -7.06 8.87
CA LEU A 138 -2.90 -7.05 9.04
C LEU A 138 -3.59 -6.30 7.90
N LEU A 139 -3.07 -5.13 7.52
CA LEU A 139 -3.58 -4.35 6.39
C LEU A 139 -3.46 -5.12 5.07
N MET A 140 -2.32 -5.77 4.83
CA MET A 140 -2.12 -6.58 3.64
C MET A 140 -3.17 -7.69 3.54
N GLN A 141 -3.51 -8.33 4.65
CA GLN A 141 -4.51 -9.39 4.65
C GLN A 141 -5.93 -8.85 4.48
N VAL A 142 -6.30 -7.83 5.27
CA VAL A 142 -7.70 -7.35 5.35
C VAL A 142 -8.06 -6.45 4.16
N VAL A 143 -7.16 -5.52 3.79
CA VAL A 143 -7.44 -4.53 2.74
C VAL A 143 -7.13 -5.07 1.34
N PHE A 144 -6.05 -5.85 1.21
CA PHE A 144 -5.58 -6.31 -0.09
C PHE A 144 -5.82 -7.80 -0.35
N GLY A 145 -6.31 -8.55 0.65
CA GLY A 145 -6.65 -9.97 0.51
C GLY A 145 -5.42 -10.89 0.35
N TYR A 146 -4.24 -10.44 0.77
CA TYR A 146 -3.02 -11.26 0.64
C TYR A 146 -3.07 -12.47 1.58
N SER A 147 -2.68 -13.62 1.06
CA SER A 147 -2.44 -14.81 1.85
C SER A 147 -1.21 -14.64 2.75
N GLN A 148 -1.13 -15.43 3.80
CA GLN A 148 0.03 -15.44 4.71
C GLN A 148 1.36 -15.68 3.98
N LYS A 149 1.35 -16.50 2.92
CA LYS A 149 2.52 -16.77 2.07
C LYS A 149 2.96 -15.53 1.28
N GLU A 150 2.01 -14.82 0.69
CA GLU A 150 2.28 -13.58 -0.06
C GLU A 150 2.76 -12.47 0.87
N ILE A 151 2.15 -12.34 2.06
CA ILE A 151 2.61 -11.39 3.09
C ILE A 151 4.05 -11.70 3.50
N ALA A 152 4.38 -12.96 3.74
CA ALA A 152 5.73 -13.38 4.11
C ALA A 152 6.75 -12.99 3.02
N ALA A 153 6.42 -13.29 1.76
CA ALA A 153 7.27 -12.94 0.62
C ALA A 153 7.44 -11.40 0.49
N HIS A 154 6.35 -10.65 0.66
CA HIS A 154 6.35 -9.19 0.54
C HIS A 154 7.17 -8.52 1.65
N LEU A 155 7.05 -9.01 2.88
CA LEU A 155 7.75 -8.46 4.04
C LEU A 155 9.18 -9.00 4.22
N GLY A 156 9.58 -10.01 3.44
CA GLY A 156 10.88 -10.66 3.57
C GLY A 156 11.04 -11.42 4.88
N ILE A 157 9.97 -12.06 5.37
CA ILE A 157 9.93 -12.85 6.59
C ILE A 157 9.49 -14.30 6.31
N SER A 158 9.62 -15.18 7.30
CA SER A 158 9.10 -16.54 7.17
C SER A 158 7.57 -16.58 7.20
N VAL A 159 6.97 -17.61 6.60
CA VAL A 159 5.51 -17.81 6.62
C VAL A 159 5.00 -17.95 8.07
N ALA A 160 5.73 -18.67 8.91
CA ALA A 160 5.42 -18.77 10.34
C ALA A 160 5.51 -17.42 11.04
N GLY A 161 6.51 -16.59 10.70
CA GLY A 161 6.66 -15.22 11.20
C GLY A 161 5.48 -14.33 10.81
N ALA A 162 5.02 -14.41 9.56
CA ALA A 162 3.81 -13.70 9.11
C ALA A 162 2.56 -14.13 9.91
N GLY A 163 2.38 -15.44 10.10
CA GLY A 163 1.29 -15.97 10.93
C GLY A 163 1.33 -15.48 12.38
N THR A 164 2.50 -15.46 12.99
CA THR A 164 2.68 -14.96 14.35
C THR A 164 2.35 -13.47 14.45
N ARG A 165 2.82 -12.67 13.48
CA ARG A 165 2.52 -11.23 13.45
C ARG A 165 1.02 -10.96 13.26
N LEU A 166 0.37 -11.69 12.37
CA LEU A 166 -1.08 -11.60 12.14
C LEU A 166 -1.88 -12.00 13.40
N PHE A 167 -1.48 -13.06 14.09
CA PHE A 167 -2.11 -13.46 15.34
C PHE A 167 -1.99 -12.37 16.40
N ARG A 168 -0.77 -11.87 16.65
CA ARG A 168 -0.52 -10.80 17.62
C ARG A 168 -1.22 -9.48 17.24
N ALA A 169 -1.31 -9.17 15.95
CA ALA A 169 -2.04 -8.02 15.46
C ALA A 169 -3.51 -8.08 15.88
N ARG A 170 -4.18 -9.22 15.67
CA ARG A 170 -5.58 -9.43 16.05
C ARG A 170 -5.78 -9.37 17.56
N GLU A 171 -4.89 -9.98 18.35
CA GLU A 171 -4.94 -9.93 19.81
C GLU A 171 -4.86 -8.48 20.32
N LYS A 172 -3.90 -7.72 19.80
CA LYS A 172 -3.76 -6.30 20.18
C LYS A 172 -4.96 -5.46 19.73
N MET A 173 -5.50 -5.71 18.54
CA MET A 173 -6.71 -5.00 18.07
C MET A 173 -7.90 -5.25 18.99
N ARG A 174 -8.13 -6.49 19.45
CA ARG A 174 -9.23 -6.79 20.41
C ARG A 174 -9.10 -6.02 21.73
N GLY A 175 -7.88 -5.71 22.15
CA GLY A 175 -7.64 -4.92 23.36
C GLY A 175 -7.74 -3.42 23.15
N LEU A 176 -7.84 -2.96 21.89
CA LEU A 176 -7.94 -1.54 21.53
C LEU A 176 -9.35 -1.13 21.10
N LEU A 177 -10.21 -2.09 20.78
CA LEU A 177 -11.62 -1.94 20.42
C LEU A 177 -12.52 -2.25 21.62
#